data_1a9cb6a172d15297e0bbd8fd891eab32
#
_entry.id   1a9cb6a172d15297e0bbd8fd891eab32
#
_cell.length_a   1.000
_cell.length_b   1.000
_cell.length_c   1.000
_cell.angle_alpha   90.00
_cell.angle_beta   90.00
_cell.angle_gamma   90.00
#
_symmetry.space_group_name_H-M   'P 1'
#
loop_
_entity.id
_entity.type
_entity.pdbx_description
1 polymer ?
#
loop_
_entity_poly.entity_id
_entity_poly.type
_entity_poly.pdbx_seq_one_letter_code
_entity_poly.pdbx_strand_id
1 'polypeptide(L)'
;VAFIEIVRPLLRLVEESLQSPDRPIRFVVHGDGGRLPASIATPLSVVLTELLQNAVDHGFKESNSHRGGNVSVHLSQEVEVSLQGEESTRLCVRVLDDGAGLDPNFDIGQATGLGLSIVRTLVSTELGGTIDMRSAVAADYEEADVELPTNSMGTMIELVVPIVAL
;
A
#
# COMPACT_ATOMS: atom_id res chain seq x y z
N VAL A 1 5.73 0.89 -18.82
CA VAL A 1 4.32 1.12 -18.46
C VAL A 1 4.25 2.22 -17.40
N ALA A 2 3.39 3.19 -17.62
CA ALA A 2 3.13 4.22 -16.61
C ALA A 2 2.27 3.60 -15.50
N PHE A 3 2.84 3.43 -14.32
CA PHE A 3 2.19 2.68 -13.27
C PHE A 3 0.87 3.31 -12.80
N ILE A 4 0.78 4.64 -12.83
CA ILE A 4 -0.45 5.33 -12.44
C ILE A 4 -1.64 4.95 -13.32
N GLU A 5 -1.42 4.62 -14.59
CA GLU A 5 -2.47 4.18 -15.50
C GLU A 5 -3.03 2.79 -15.14
N ILE A 6 -2.26 2.02 -14.38
CA ILE A 6 -2.72 0.75 -13.82
C ILE A 6 -3.42 0.98 -12.48
N VAL A 7 -2.85 1.84 -11.65
CA VAL A 7 -3.33 2.05 -10.27
C VAL A 7 -4.71 2.70 -10.24
N ARG A 8 -4.96 3.70 -11.05
CA ARG A 8 -6.26 4.41 -11.03
C ARG A 8 -7.45 3.51 -11.33
N PRO A 9 -7.44 2.71 -12.42
CA PRO A 9 -8.52 1.77 -12.66
C PRO A 9 -8.64 0.71 -11.57
N LEU A 10 -7.50 0.27 -11.02
CA LEU A 10 -7.47 -0.70 -9.93
C LEU A 10 -8.17 -0.16 -8.69
N LEU A 11 -7.89 1.08 -8.31
CA LEU A 11 -8.54 1.71 -7.17
C LEU A 11 -10.05 1.84 -7.37
N ARG A 12 -10.49 2.19 -8.55
CA ARG A 12 -11.93 2.24 -8.87
C ARG A 12 -12.59 0.88 -8.74
N LEU A 13 -11.94 -0.15 -9.25
CA LEU A 13 -12.44 -1.51 -9.19
C LEU A 13 -12.58 -1.99 -7.75
N VAL A 14 -11.56 -1.75 -6.94
CA VAL A 14 -11.56 -2.10 -5.52
C VAL A 14 -12.64 -1.31 -4.78
N GLU A 15 -12.75 -0.03 -5.06
CA GLU A 15 -13.78 0.82 -4.45
C GLU A 15 -15.18 0.32 -4.76
N GLU A 16 -15.47 -0.01 -6.02
CA GLU A 16 -16.77 -0.54 -6.42
C GLU A 16 -17.04 -1.93 -5.83
N SER A 17 -16.04 -2.78 -5.74
CA SER A 17 -16.19 -4.16 -5.27
C SER A 17 -16.35 -4.28 -3.76
N LEU A 18 -15.68 -3.40 -3.01
CA LEU A 18 -15.56 -3.52 -1.56
C LEU A 18 -16.44 -2.53 -0.80
N GLN A 19 -17.04 -1.57 -1.48
CA GLN A 19 -17.94 -0.63 -0.81
C GLN A 19 -19.23 -1.28 -0.38
N SER A 20 -19.61 -0.98 0.86
CA SER A 20 -20.93 -1.24 1.39
C SER A 20 -21.63 0.11 1.59
N PRO A 21 -22.94 0.24 1.36
CA PRO A 21 -23.66 1.48 1.68
C PRO A 21 -23.50 1.92 3.12
N ASP A 22 -23.27 0.96 4.01
CA ASP A 22 -23.11 1.20 5.44
C ASP A 22 -21.67 1.60 5.82
N ARG A 23 -20.71 1.41 4.91
CA ARG A 23 -19.29 1.70 5.13
C ARG A 23 -18.65 2.28 3.88
N PRO A 24 -18.89 3.55 3.57
CA PRO A 24 -18.23 4.16 2.42
C PRO A 24 -16.73 4.31 2.71
N ILE A 25 -15.90 3.70 1.87
CA ILE A 25 -14.45 3.80 1.96
C ILE A 25 -13.98 4.56 0.73
N ARG A 26 -13.23 5.63 0.97
CA ARG A 26 -12.67 6.45 -0.09
C ARG A 26 -11.24 6.04 -0.37
N PHE A 27 -10.91 5.81 -1.63
CA PHE A 27 -9.57 5.51 -2.09
C PHE A 27 -9.01 6.70 -2.86
N VAL A 28 -7.81 7.13 -2.50
CA VAL A 28 -7.13 8.27 -3.14
C VAL A 28 -5.70 7.84 -3.46
N VAL A 29 -5.20 8.26 -4.63
CA VAL A 29 -3.80 8.05 -5.00
C VAL A 29 -3.08 9.38 -5.10
N HIS A 30 -1.86 9.42 -4.57
CA HIS A 30 -0.95 10.56 -4.65
C HIS A 30 0.34 10.12 -5.34
N GLY A 31 0.86 10.96 -6.24
CA GLY A 31 2.03 10.64 -7.03
C GLY A 31 1.69 9.77 -8.22
N ASP A 32 2.68 9.43 -9.03
CA ASP A 32 2.46 8.60 -10.21
C ASP A 32 3.33 7.35 -10.27
N GLY A 33 4.42 7.30 -9.51
CA GLY A 33 5.32 6.17 -9.47
C GLY A 33 6.20 6.00 -10.71
N GLY A 34 6.03 6.85 -11.71
CA GLY A 34 6.80 6.80 -12.94
C GLY A 34 6.49 5.61 -13.83
N ARG A 35 7.41 5.28 -14.72
CA ARG A 35 7.28 4.16 -15.65
C ARG A 35 8.00 2.95 -15.09
N LEU A 36 7.36 1.77 -15.20
CA LEU A 36 7.89 0.52 -14.71
C LEU A 36 7.95 -0.51 -15.83
N PRO A 37 8.95 -1.41 -15.83
CA PRO A 37 8.89 -2.58 -16.68
C PRO A 37 7.67 -3.45 -16.36
N ALA A 38 7.12 -4.12 -17.34
CA ALA A 38 5.97 -5.00 -17.12
C ALA A 38 6.28 -6.11 -16.12
N SER A 39 7.53 -6.57 -16.07
CA SER A 39 7.99 -7.56 -15.09
C SER A 39 7.85 -7.12 -13.63
N ILE A 40 7.82 -5.81 -13.40
CA ILE A 40 7.57 -5.23 -12.08
C ILE A 40 6.10 -4.84 -11.92
N ALA A 41 5.53 -4.19 -12.94
CA ALA A 41 4.17 -3.67 -12.87
C ALA A 41 3.13 -4.77 -12.65
N THR A 42 3.27 -5.91 -13.27
CA THR A 42 2.30 -7.01 -13.16
C THR A 42 2.25 -7.61 -11.75
N PRO A 43 3.36 -8.11 -11.17
CA PRO A 43 3.30 -8.62 -9.81
C PRO A 43 2.98 -7.53 -8.77
N LEU A 44 3.41 -6.30 -9.03
CA LEU A 44 3.11 -5.18 -8.14
C LEU A 44 1.60 -4.87 -8.09
N SER A 45 0.91 -5.01 -9.22
CA SER A 45 -0.54 -4.84 -9.28
C SER A 45 -1.27 -5.87 -8.41
N VAL A 46 -0.80 -7.12 -8.42
CA VAL A 46 -1.35 -8.18 -7.58
C VAL A 46 -1.12 -7.87 -6.10
N VAL A 47 0.11 -7.48 -5.76
CA VAL A 47 0.45 -7.09 -4.39
C VAL A 47 -0.43 -5.95 -3.91
N LEU A 48 -0.56 -4.90 -4.70
CA LEU A 48 -1.35 -3.74 -4.33
C LEU A 48 -2.83 -4.10 -4.13
N THR A 49 -3.39 -4.94 -5.00
CA THR A 49 -4.77 -5.41 -4.86
C THR A 49 -4.97 -6.13 -3.51
N GLU A 50 -4.07 -7.03 -3.16
CA GLU A 50 -4.14 -7.75 -1.89
C GLU A 50 -4.00 -6.82 -0.68
N LEU A 51 -3.11 -5.84 -0.76
CA LEU A 51 -2.93 -4.87 0.32
C LEU A 51 -4.17 -4.00 0.51
N LEU A 52 -4.82 -3.60 -0.57
CA LEU A 52 -6.05 -2.80 -0.51
C LEU A 52 -7.21 -3.62 0.05
N GLN A 53 -7.36 -4.88 -0.35
CA GLN A 53 -8.37 -5.77 0.20
C GLN A 53 -8.15 -6.00 1.68
N ASN A 54 -6.91 -6.20 2.11
CA ASN A 54 -6.59 -6.37 3.51
C ASN A 54 -6.89 -5.11 4.33
N ALA A 55 -6.62 -3.94 3.78
CA ALA A 55 -6.95 -2.68 4.45
C ALA A 55 -8.45 -2.58 4.72
N VAL A 56 -9.28 -2.96 3.75
CA VAL A 56 -10.74 -2.95 3.91
C VAL A 56 -11.21 -4.03 4.88
N ASP A 57 -10.73 -5.26 4.70
CA ASP A 57 -11.23 -6.41 5.48
C ASP A 57 -10.81 -6.35 6.94
N HIS A 58 -9.62 -5.85 7.22
CA HIS A 58 -9.06 -5.83 8.58
C HIS A 58 -9.11 -4.45 9.23
N GLY A 59 -9.02 -3.40 8.45
CA GLY A 59 -9.05 -2.03 8.95
C GLY A 59 -10.44 -1.53 9.25
N PHE A 60 -11.44 -1.97 8.51
CA PHE A 60 -12.80 -1.44 8.56
C PHE A 60 -13.83 -2.54 8.84
N LYS A 61 -13.64 -3.25 9.94
CA LYS A 61 -14.58 -4.28 10.39
C LYS A 61 -15.89 -3.67 10.88
N GLU A 62 -16.97 -4.46 10.82
CA GLU A 62 -18.34 -4.04 11.13
C GLU A 62 -18.53 -3.40 12.50
N SER A 63 -17.70 -3.72 13.48
CA SER A 63 -17.80 -3.16 14.81
C SER A 63 -17.60 -1.64 14.87
N ASN A 64 -17.03 -1.05 13.82
CA ASN A 64 -16.83 0.40 13.69
C ASN A 64 -17.75 1.00 12.64
N SER A 65 -18.89 0.45 12.46
CA SER A 65 -19.69 0.36 11.27
C SER A 65 -20.34 1.61 10.70
N HIS A 66 -20.33 2.74 11.38
CA HIS A 66 -21.07 3.90 10.87
C HIS A 66 -20.17 5.00 10.34
N ARG A 67 -18.86 4.75 10.28
CA ARG A 67 -17.90 5.72 9.81
C ARG A 67 -17.25 5.21 8.55
N GLY A 68 -17.36 6.00 7.51
CA GLY A 68 -16.56 5.78 6.34
C GLY A 68 -15.08 5.82 6.70
N GLY A 69 -14.26 5.24 5.86
CA GLY A 69 -12.83 5.21 6.02
C GLY A 69 -12.13 5.81 4.82
N ASN A 70 -10.85 6.08 4.99
CA ASN A 70 -9.99 6.58 3.93
C ASN A 70 -8.78 5.67 3.77
N VAL A 71 -8.48 5.33 2.53
CA VAL A 71 -7.27 4.61 2.16
C VAL A 71 -6.55 5.47 1.14
N SER A 72 -5.31 5.85 1.43
CA SER A 72 -4.49 6.61 0.49
C SER A 72 -3.29 5.80 0.05
N VAL A 73 -3.02 5.86 -1.24
CA VAL A 73 -1.88 5.18 -1.86
C VAL A 73 -0.92 6.26 -2.34
N HIS A 74 0.33 6.19 -1.88
CA HIS A 74 1.37 7.16 -2.23
C HIS A 74 2.44 6.47 -3.03
N LEU A 75 2.71 6.99 -4.21
CA LEU A 75 3.68 6.44 -5.15
C LEU A 75 4.82 7.44 -5.33
N SER A 76 6.05 7.01 -5.14
CA SER A 76 7.22 7.84 -5.39
C SER A 76 8.40 7.00 -5.87
N GLN A 77 9.27 7.61 -6.66
CA GLN A 77 10.54 7.00 -7.02
C GLN A 77 11.67 7.75 -6.33
N GLU A 78 12.62 6.99 -5.80
CA GLU A 78 13.82 7.54 -5.17
C GLU A 78 15.04 7.04 -5.92
N VAL A 79 16.01 7.92 -6.10
CA VAL A 79 17.29 7.59 -6.70
C VAL A 79 18.34 7.58 -5.62
N GLU A 80 19.07 6.47 -5.51
CA GLU A 80 20.23 6.36 -4.63
C GLU A 80 21.49 6.36 -5.48
N VAL A 81 22.51 7.04 -4.98
CA VAL A 81 23.84 7.03 -5.57
C VAL A 81 24.78 6.31 -4.63
N SER A 82 25.42 5.23 -5.11
CA SER A 82 26.37 4.47 -4.31
C SER A 82 27.66 5.26 -4.11
N LEU A 83 28.51 4.79 -3.21
CA LEU A 83 29.84 5.37 -2.98
C LEU A 83 30.72 5.34 -4.24
N GLN A 84 30.43 4.42 -5.16
CA GLN A 84 31.13 4.30 -6.45
C GLN A 84 30.51 5.16 -7.55
N GLY A 85 29.47 5.96 -7.21
CA GLY A 85 28.77 6.82 -8.16
C GLY A 85 27.73 6.13 -9.01
N GLU A 86 27.38 4.88 -8.72
CA GLU A 86 26.33 4.18 -9.45
C GLU A 86 24.94 4.61 -8.95
N GLU A 87 24.06 4.97 -9.90
CA GLU A 87 22.69 5.32 -9.60
C GLU A 87 21.81 4.07 -9.60
N SER A 88 20.95 3.97 -8.61
CA SER A 88 19.90 2.96 -8.55
C SER A 88 18.57 3.64 -8.24
N THR A 89 17.50 3.17 -8.89
CA THR A 89 16.16 3.71 -8.68
C THR A 89 15.32 2.68 -7.94
N ARG A 90 14.52 3.15 -6.99
CA ARG A 90 13.56 2.31 -6.30
C ARG A 90 12.20 2.99 -6.28
N LEU A 91 11.16 2.18 -6.33
CA LEU A 91 9.79 2.64 -6.17
C LEU A 91 9.39 2.45 -4.71
N CYS A 92 8.83 3.50 -4.11
CA CYS A 92 8.22 3.43 -2.80
C CYS A 92 6.71 3.51 -2.96
N VAL A 93 6.02 2.52 -2.41
CA VAL A 93 4.56 2.49 -2.35
C VAL A 93 4.16 2.49 -0.89
N ARG A 94 3.36 3.47 -0.49
CA ARG A 94 2.83 3.54 0.87
C ARG A 94 1.32 3.46 0.80
N VAL A 95 0.76 2.58 1.60
CA VAL A 95 -0.70 2.46 1.76
C VAL A 95 -1.04 2.83 3.19
N LEU A 96 -1.76 3.92 3.35
CA LEU A 96 -2.13 4.47 4.65
C LEU A 96 -3.65 4.42 4.78
N ASP A 97 -4.15 3.72 5.78
CA ASP A 97 -5.57 3.70 6.09
C ASP A 97 -5.83 4.27 7.49
N ASP A 98 -7.03 4.75 7.71
CA ASP A 98 -7.49 5.26 8.99
C ASP A 98 -8.41 4.27 9.73
N GLY A 99 -8.23 2.99 9.49
CA GLY A 99 -9.00 1.93 10.13
C GLY A 99 -8.55 1.64 11.56
N ALA A 100 -8.83 0.43 12.01
CA ALA A 100 -8.61 0.01 13.40
C ALA A 100 -7.13 -0.13 13.80
N GLY A 101 -6.22 -0.21 12.82
CA GLY A 101 -4.82 -0.47 13.08
C GLY A 101 -4.54 -1.95 13.28
N LEU A 102 -3.30 -2.25 13.61
CA LEU A 102 -2.83 -3.62 13.80
C LEU A 102 -2.77 -3.96 15.28
N ASP A 103 -2.92 -5.26 15.58
CA ASP A 103 -2.59 -5.79 16.89
C ASP A 103 -1.13 -5.46 17.21
N PRO A 104 -0.81 -5.02 18.46
CA PRO A 104 0.58 -4.70 18.83
C PRO A 104 1.56 -5.84 18.62
N ASN A 105 1.09 -7.08 18.62
CA ASN A 105 1.92 -8.27 18.43
C ASN A 105 1.95 -8.73 16.96
N PHE A 106 1.35 -7.99 16.06
CA PHE A 106 1.31 -8.36 14.65
C PHE A 106 2.72 -8.30 14.04
N ASP A 107 3.08 -9.37 13.32
CA ASP A 107 4.32 -9.46 12.56
C ASP A 107 3.97 -10.04 11.18
N ILE A 108 4.22 -9.27 10.13
CA ILE A 108 3.95 -9.69 8.76
C ILE A 108 4.75 -10.95 8.39
N GLY A 109 5.95 -11.12 8.98
CA GLY A 109 6.78 -12.31 8.76
C GLY A 109 6.14 -13.59 9.27
N GLN A 110 5.23 -13.51 10.22
CA GLN A 110 4.51 -14.64 10.80
C GLN A 110 3.05 -14.70 10.40
N ALA A 111 2.60 -13.79 9.53
CA ALA A 111 1.21 -13.77 9.08
C ALA A 111 0.89 -15.02 8.26
N THR A 112 -0.19 -15.70 8.63
CA THR A 112 -0.60 -16.97 8.01
C THR A 112 -1.74 -16.80 7.02
N GLY A 113 -2.30 -15.61 6.90
CA GLY A 113 -3.35 -15.34 5.93
C GLY A 113 -2.84 -15.54 4.50
N LEU A 114 -3.67 -16.16 3.66
CA LEU A 114 -3.27 -16.51 2.30
C LEU A 114 -2.82 -15.29 1.49
N GLY A 115 -3.56 -14.18 1.59
CA GLY A 115 -3.24 -12.96 0.87
C GLY A 115 -1.87 -12.39 1.25
N LEU A 116 -1.57 -12.29 2.54
CA LEU A 116 -0.28 -11.79 3.01
C LEU A 116 0.86 -12.74 2.70
N SER A 117 0.61 -14.04 2.69
CA SER A 117 1.60 -15.03 2.27
C SER A 117 1.99 -14.84 0.79
N ILE A 118 1.00 -14.64 -0.07
CA ILE A 118 1.22 -14.34 -1.48
C ILE A 118 2.00 -13.04 -1.64
N VAL A 119 1.61 -11.99 -0.92
CA VAL A 119 2.29 -10.70 -0.95
C VAL A 119 3.77 -10.84 -0.59
N ARG A 120 4.07 -11.51 0.51
CA ARG A 120 5.48 -11.71 0.92
C ARG A 120 6.27 -12.47 -0.12
N THR A 121 5.68 -13.51 -0.70
CA THR A 121 6.36 -14.29 -1.73
C THR A 121 6.64 -13.46 -2.97
N LEU A 122 5.65 -12.73 -3.47
CA LEU A 122 5.83 -11.88 -4.65
C LEU A 122 6.84 -10.77 -4.42
N VAL A 123 6.80 -10.14 -3.25
CA VAL A 123 7.73 -9.05 -2.93
C VAL A 123 9.16 -9.56 -2.85
N SER A 124 9.40 -10.70 -2.22
CA SER A 124 10.76 -11.22 -2.05
C SER A 124 11.30 -11.90 -3.30
N THR A 125 10.47 -12.63 -4.05
CA THR A 125 10.96 -13.45 -5.18
C THR A 125 10.81 -12.75 -6.53
N GLU A 126 9.70 -12.10 -6.80
CA GLU A 126 9.43 -11.49 -8.10
C GLU A 126 9.88 -10.02 -8.16
N LEU A 127 9.70 -9.29 -7.07
CA LEU A 127 10.00 -7.87 -7.02
C LEU A 127 11.38 -7.57 -6.42
N GLY A 128 11.96 -8.50 -5.68
CA GLY A 128 13.25 -8.30 -5.03
C GLY A 128 13.25 -7.14 -4.04
N GLY A 129 12.10 -6.85 -3.47
CA GLY A 129 11.89 -5.70 -2.60
C GLY A 129 11.65 -6.08 -1.15
N THR A 130 11.21 -5.09 -0.38
CA THR A 130 10.88 -5.25 1.03
C THR A 130 9.48 -4.71 1.30
N ILE A 131 8.82 -5.27 2.31
CA ILE A 131 7.53 -4.78 2.77
C ILE A 131 7.53 -4.70 4.29
N ASP A 132 6.99 -3.60 4.79
CA ASP A 132 6.79 -3.38 6.23
C ASP A 132 5.33 -2.97 6.47
N MET A 133 4.75 -3.49 7.54
CA MET A 133 3.37 -3.19 7.92
C MET A 133 3.36 -2.89 9.42
N ARG A 134 2.88 -1.72 9.78
CA ARG A 134 2.83 -1.27 11.18
C ARG A 134 1.61 -0.41 11.42
N SER A 135 1.29 -0.21 12.68
CA SER A 135 0.29 0.80 13.04
C SER A 135 0.80 2.18 12.65
N ALA A 136 -0.08 2.98 12.08
CA ALA A 136 0.27 4.33 11.66
C ALA A 136 0.41 5.25 12.88
N VAL A 137 1.19 6.31 12.72
CA VAL A 137 1.36 7.38 13.71
C VAL A 137 1.01 8.71 13.07
N ALA A 138 0.84 9.77 13.89
CA ALA A 138 0.43 11.08 13.39
C ALA A 138 1.33 11.62 12.28
N ALA A 139 2.65 11.39 12.39
CA ALA A 139 3.61 11.84 11.38
C ALA A 139 3.35 11.23 10.00
N ASP A 140 2.81 10.03 9.92
CA ASP A 140 2.49 9.39 8.63
C ASP A 140 1.45 10.19 7.86
N TYR A 141 0.45 10.71 8.55
CA TYR A 141 -0.60 11.54 7.95
C TYR A 141 -0.08 12.91 7.54
N GLU A 142 0.79 13.50 8.36
CA GLU A 142 1.40 14.78 8.05
C GLU A 142 2.28 14.71 6.82
N GLU A 143 3.13 13.69 6.72
CA GLU A 143 4.00 13.46 5.55
C GLU A 143 3.20 13.16 4.29
N ALA A 144 2.06 12.50 4.44
CA ALA A 144 1.19 12.15 3.33
C ALA A 144 0.28 13.31 2.91
N ASP A 145 0.25 14.41 3.66
CA ASP A 145 -0.66 15.53 3.47
C ASP A 145 -2.13 15.09 3.47
N VAL A 146 -2.46 14.24 4.42
CA VAL A 146 -3.80 13.68 4.61
C VAL A 146 -4.31 14.08 6.00
N GLU A 147 -5.61 14.27 6.10
CA GLU A 147 -6.24 14.67 7.35
C GLU A 147 -6.01 13.63 8.45
N LEU A 148 -5.64 14.10 9.64
CA LEU A 148 -5.41 13.26 10.80
C LEU A 148 -6.72 12.62 11.27
N PRO A 149 -6.79 11.29 11.44
CA PRO A 149 -8.01 10.65 11.91
C PRO A 149 -8.28 10.96 13.39
N THR A 150 -9.56 10.92 13.78
CA THR A 150 -9.99 11.29 15.12
C THR A 150 -10.09 10.15 16.10
N ASN A 151 -10.20 8.89 15.62
CA ASN A 151 -10.48 7.75 16.50
C ASN A 151 -9.34 6.75 16.61
N SER A 152 -8.85 6.28 15.47
CA SER A 152 -7.75 5.33 15.43
C SER A 152 -6.78 5.78 14.35
N MET A 153 -5.51 5.46 14.55
CA MET A 153 -4.47 5.88 13.60
C MET A 153 -4.42 4.99 12.36
N GLY A 154 -5.01 3.81 12.42
CA GLY A 154 -4.99 2.91 11.27
C GLY A 154 -3.64 2.23 11.05
N THR A 155 -3.36 1.89 9.80
CA THR A 155 -2.21 1.09 9.41
C THR A 155 -1.40 1.76 8.31
N MET A 156 -0.09 1.67 8.42
CA MET A 156 0.85 2.08 7.38
C MET A 156 1.54 0.85 6.81
N ILE A 157 1.46 0.68 5.49
CA ILE A 157 2.20 -0.33 4.77
C ILE A 157 3.21 0.38 3.89
N GLU A 158 4.47 -0.02 3.97
CA GLU A 158 5.52 0.55 3.15
C GLU A 158 6.17 -0.56 2.33
N LEU A 159 6.15 -0.39 1.03
CA LEU A 159 6.72 -1.33 0.07
C LEU A 159 7.80 -0.61 -0.71
N VAL A 160 8.99 -1.20 -0.75
CA VAL A 160 10.13 -0.66 -1.50
C VAL A 160 10.57 -1.69 -2.51
N VAL A 161 10.57 -1.31 -3.78
CA VAL A 161 10.88 -2.21 -4.90
C VAL A 161 12.01 -1.60 -5.72
N PRO A 162 13.13 -2.31 -5.90
CA PRO A 162 14.16 -1.82 -6.81
C PRO A 162 13.66 -1.87 -8.25
N ILE A 163 13.94 -0.81 -9.00
CA ILE A 163 13.60 -0.75 -10.42
C ILE A 163 14.88 -1.04 -11.17
N VAL A 164 14.93 -2.19 -11.81
CA VAL A 164 16.07 -2.57 -12.65
C VAL A 164 15.67 -2.33 -14.10
N ALA A 165 16.39 -1.44 -14.75
CA ALA A 165 16.21 -1.21 -16.17
C ALA A 165 16.81 -2.40 -16.92
N LEU A 166 16.00 -3.04 -17.74
CA LEU A 166 16.46 -4.07 -18.65
C LEU A 166 17.00 -3.44 -19.93
#